data_4232112aed4586aa951ad7b191910b50
#
_entry.id   4232112aed4586aa951ad7b191910b50
#
_cell.length_a   1.000
_cell.length_b   1.000
_cell.length_c   1.000
_cell.angle_alpha   90.00
_cell.angle_beta   90.00
_cell.angle_gamma   90.00
#
_symmetry.space_group_name_H-M   'P 1'
#
loop_
_entity.id
_entity.type
_entity.pdbx_description
1 polymer ?
#
loop_
_entity_poly.entity_id
_entity_poly.type
_entity_poly.pdbx_seq_one_letter_code
_entity_poly.pdbx_strand_id
1 'polypeptide(L)'
;MTTHEIILGDSKNLSMIPSGSVQLVVTSPPYPMIEMWDDMFSAQDSDIVNCLASGDGLPAFYKMHALLNKTWEECDRVLSDNGFICINIGDATRTINGKFQLFSNHVQIINYFLEKGYCVLPDIHWRKQSNAPNKFMGSGMYPAGAYVTYEHEYILIFRKGNKREFKGAEKEKRQKSAFFWEERNIWFSDLWEIKGTSQMISPNKGARDRSASFPFEIPYRLVNMYSAEGDTVLDPFAGLGTTNLACMAANRNSIGIEIDKEIYELAISNLSTSAEDLNSIIDSRIKHHLDFIETIPPEKRKQCYKNLSHGFDVKTRQETAIKIDYIADIIQNNNHIVCNYK
;
A
#
# COMPACT_ATOMS: atom_id res chain seq x y z
N MET A 1 16.12 -1.02 -15.70
CA MET A 1 16.71 -1.70 -14.54
C MET A 1 16.24 -1.01 -13.28
N THR A 2 15.75 -1.77 -12.29
CA THR A 2 15.37 -1.29 -10.96
C THR A 2 16.05 -2.10 -9.87
N THR A 3 16.13 -1.51 -8.68
CA THR A 3 16.71 -2.12 -7.49
C THR A 3 15.66 -2.24 -6.39
N HIS A 4 15.66 -3.37 -5.70
CA HIS A 4 14.73 -3.67 -4.64
C HIS A 4 15.50 -4.20 -3.44
N GLU A 5 15.18 -3.68 -2.27
CA GLU A 5 15.84 -4.08 -1.04
C GLU A 5 14.82 -4.25 0.08
N ILE A 6 15.04 -5.23 0.94
CA ILE A 6 14.39 -5.29 2.26
C ILE A 6 15.49 -5.25 3.31
N ILE A 7 15.32 -4.37 4.29
CA ILE A 7 16.28 -4.11 5.37
C ILE A 7 15.67 -4.62 6.67
N LEU A 8 16.39 -5.50 7.37
CA LEU A 8 16.03 -5.89 8.72
C LEU A 8 16.35 -4.73 9.66
N GLY A 9 15.33 -4.11 10.24
CA GLY A 9 15.52 -2.93 11.08
C GLY A 9 14.23 -2.31 11.61
N ASP A 10 14.37 -1.30 12.43
CA ASP A 10 13.28 -0.52 13.01
C ASP A 10 13.05 0.73 12.17
N SER A 11 11.85 0.87 11.61
CA SER A 11 11.46 2.00 10.75
C SER A 11 11.43 3.37 11.45
N LYS A 12 11.58 3.39 12.76
CA LYS A 12 11.81 4.63 13.53
C LYS A 12 13.23 5.20 13.34
N ASN A 13 14.09 4.50 12.64
CA ASN A 13 15.44 4.94 12.28
C ASN A 13 15.75 4.53 10.85
N LEU A 14 15.56 5.45 9.92
CA LEU A 14 15.86 5.29 8.49
C LEU A 14 17.13 6.06 8.08
N SER A 15 18.10 6.21 8.99
CA SER A 15 19.35 6.97 8.74
C SER A 15 20.15 6.46 7.53
N MET A 16 19.96 5.18 7.13
CA MET A 16 20.55 4.59 5.94
C MET A 16 19.94 5.11 4.63
N ILE A 17 18.73 5.70 4.68
CA ILE A 17 18.05 6.26 3.52
C ILE A 17 18.28 7.78 3.50
N PRO A 18 18.85 8.34 2.42
CA PRO A 18 19.07 9.78 2.30
C PRO A 18 17.78 10.59 2.38
N SER A 19 17.83 11.79 2.98
CA SER A 19 16.70 12.71 3.02
C SER A 19 16.24 13.08 1.61
N GLY A 20 14.93 13.12 1.38
CA GLY A 20 14.34 13.54 0.10
C GLY A 20 14.59 12.57 -1.08
N SER A 21 15.03 11.32 -0.82
CA SER A 21 15.37 10.35 -1.87
C SER A 21 14.21 9.44 -2.30
N VAL A 22 13.09 9.44 -1.58
CA VAL A 22 11.90 8.61 -1.82
C VAL A 22 10.80 9.45 -2.43
N GLN A 23 10.13 8.96 -3.48
CA GLN A 23 9.05 9.69 -4.15
C GLN A 23 7.66 9.25 -3.68
N LEU A 24 7.55 8.04 -3.14
CA LEU A 24 6.28 7.50 -2.68
C LEU A 24 6.49 6.59 -1.46
N VAL A 25 5.64 6.73 -0.46
CA VAL A 25 5.49 5.74 0.62
C VAL A 25 4.17 5.01 0.41
N VAL A 26 4.19 3.67 0.41
CA VAL A 26 2.99 2.82 0.37
C VAL A 26 3.13 1.79 1.48
N THR A 27 2.21 1.79 2.45
CA THR A 27 2.38 0.96 3.63
C THR A 27 1.06 0.63 4.33
N SER A 28 1.09 -0.38 5.19
CA SER A 28 0.07 -0.72 6.17
C SER A 28 0.75 -0.98 7.52
N PRO A 29 0.70 -0.02 8.46
CA PRO A 29 1.35 -0.16 9.76
C PRO A 29 0.63 -1.19 10.64
N PRO A 30 1.22 -1.62 11.75
CA PRO A 30 0.48 -2.27 12.83
C PRO A 30 -0.68 -1.38 13.30
N TYR A 31 -1.90 -1.93 13.38
CA TYR A 31 -3.09 -1.14 13.73
C TYR A 31 -3.22 -1.01 15.25
N PRO A 32 -3.09 0.21 15.83
CA PRO A 32 -3.33 0.44 17.25
C PRO A 32 -4.69 -0.09 17.70
N MET A 33 -4.72 -0.70 18.88
CA MET A 33 -5.89 -1.31 19.51
C MET A 33 -6.45 -2.59 18.86
N ILE A 34 -5.82 -3.12 17.82
CA ILE A 34 -6.05 -4.49 17.34
C ILE A 34 -5.18 -5.43 18.19
N GLU A 35 -5.80 -6.36 18.91
CA GLU A 35 -5.16 -7.20 19.95
C GLU A 35 -3.88 -7.92 19.49
N MET A 36 -3.84 -8.37 18.24
CA MET A 36 -2.66 -9.04 17.69
C MET A 36 -1.37 -8.18 17.71
N TRP A 37 -1.49 -6.86 17.85
CA TRP A 37 -0.36 -5.93 17.88
C TRP A 37 0.00 -5.44 19.28
N ASP A 38 -0.76 -5.84 20.33
CA ASP A 38 -0.55 -5.37 21.70
C ASP A 38 0.86 -5.68 22.22
N ASP A 39 1.33 -6.92 22.01
CA ASP A 39 2.67 -7.33 22.45
C ASP A 39 3.78 -6.54 21.78
N MET A 40 3.64 -6.27 20.48
CA MET A 40 4.62 -5.49 19.72
C MET A 40 4.69 -4.04 20.22
N PHE A 41 3.55 -3.39 20.46
CA PHE A 41 3.52 -2.04 21.00
C PHE A 41 3.99 -2.00 22.45
N SER A 42 3.59 -2.98 23.25
CA SER A 42 3.97 -3.09 24.67
C SER A 42 5.46 -3.36 24.89
N ALA A 43 6.10 -4.09 23.99
CA ALA A 43 7.54 -4.29 24.01
C ALA A 43 8.34 -2.98 23.77
N GLN A 44 7.73 -1.99 23.13
CA GLN A 44 8.33 -0.69 22.83
C GLN A 44 8.01 0.36 23.89
N ASP A 45 6.88 0.26 24.57
CA ASP A 45 6.46 1.12 25.70
C ASP A 45 5.64 0.30 26.70
N SER A 46 6.25 -0.06 27.82
CA SER A 46 5.63 -0.87 28.88
C SER A 46 4.41 -0.21 29.55
N ASP A 47 4.26 1.10 29.47
CA ASP A 47 3.08 1.79 29.99
C ASP A 47 1.83 1.43 29.24
N ILE A 48 1.93 0.96 27.98
CA ILE A 48 0.77 0.49 27.20
C ILE A 48 0.11 -0.70 27.91
N VAL A 49 0.90 -1.66 28.43
CA VAL A 49 0.39 -2.78 29.23
C VAL A 49 -0.41 -2.28 30.43
N ASN A 50 0.14 -1.31 31.17
CA ASN A 50 -0.50 -0.73 32.34
C ASN A 50 -1.82 -0.05 31.99
N CYS A 51 -1.87 0.71 30.90
CA CYS A 51 -3.08 1.36 30.42
C CYS A 51 -4.16 0.33 30.02
N LEU A 52 -3.79 -0.72 29.29
CA LEU A 52 -4.72 -1.78 28.88
C LEU A 52 -5.24 -2.56 30.09
N ALA A 53 -4.38 -2.89 31.07
CA ALA A 53 -4.73 -3.62 32.27
C ALA A 53 -5.62 -2.79 33.23
N SER A 54 -5.42 -1.48 33.29
CA SER A 54 -6.28 -0.58 34.10
C SER A 54 -7.67 -0.37 33.49
N GLY A 55 -7.91 -0.83 32.27
CA GLY A 55 -9.17 -0.66 31.57
C GLY A 55 -9.32 0.71 30.90
N ASP A 56 -8.21 1.44 30.74
CA ASP A 56 -8.20 2.76 30.10
C ASP A 56 -7.60 2.66 28.67
N GLY A 57 -8.47 2.44 27.70
CA GLY A 57 -8.08 2.23 26.31
C GLY A 57 -7.56 3.49 25.59
N LEU A 58 -8.01 4.69 25.98
CA LEU A 58 -7.61 5.91 25.27
C LEU A 58 -6.13 6.27 25.48
N PRO A 59 -5.56 6.27 26.69
CA PRO A 59 -4.13 6.46 26.87
C PRO A 59 -3.28 5.41 26.13
N ALA A 60 -3.68 4.15 26.14
CA ALA A 60 -2.99 3.11 25.36
C ALA A 60 -3.00 3.45 23.86
N PHE A 61 -4.16 3.83 23.32
CA PHE A 61 -4.34 4.24 21.93
C PHE A 61 -3.41 5.39 21.53
N TYR A 62 -3.35 6.46 22.33
CA TYR A 62 -2.48 7.60 22.05
C TYR A 62 -0.98 7.25 22.15
N LYS A 63 -0.59 6.38 23.10
CA LYS A 63 0.79 5.89 23.20
C LYS A 63 1.20 5.06 21.99
N MET A 64 0.33 4.17 21.51
CA MET A 64 0.58 3.38 20.29
C MET A 64 0.78 4.30 19.07
N HIS A 65 -0.07 5.34 18.91
CA HIS A 65 0.11 6.33 17.85
C HIS A 65 1.38 7.16 18.03
N ALA A 66 1.79 7.49 19.25
CA ALA A 66 3.06 8.18 19.49
C ALA A 66 4.29 7.36 19.05
N LEU A 67 4.21 6.03 19.12
CA LEU A 67 5.24 5.14 18.56
C LEU A 67 5.22 5.17 17.01
N LEU A 68 4.06 5.10 16.39
CA LEU A 68 3.93 5.19 14.93
C LEU A 68 4.41 6.57 14.41
N ASN A 69 4.15 7.64 15.15
CA ASN A 69 4.54 8.99 14.76
C ASN A 69 6.06 9.12 14.57
N LYS A 70 6.89 8.34 15.30
CA LYS A 70 8.33 8.28 15.08
C LYS A 70 8.69 7.73 13.70
N THR A 71 7.95 6.75 13.22
CA THR A 71 8.12 6.24 11.85
C THR A 71 7.65 7.26 10.82
N TRP A 72 6.53 7.95 11.09
CA TRP A 72 6.05 9.00 10.19
C TRP A 72 7.03 10.18 10.08
N GLU A 73 7.77 10.49 11.16
CA GLU A 73 8.81 11.50 11.15
C GLU A 73 9.98 11.14 10.23
N GLU A 74 10.42 9.89 10.26
CA GLU A 74 11.44 9.38 9.35
C GLU A 74 10.91 9.30 7.90
N CYS A 75 9.66 8.88 7.70
CA CYS A 75 9.03 8.92 6.37
C CYS A 75 8.99 10.35 5.81
N ASP A 76 8.65 11.34 6.63
CA ASP A 76 8.70 12.75 6.22
C ASP A 76 10.11 13.18 5.81
N ARG A 77 11.13 12.82 6.57
CA ARG A 77 12.53 13.15 6.28
C ARG A 77 13.00 12.58 4.94
N VAL A 78 12.70 11.31 4.68
CA VAL A 78 13.18 10.62 3.47
C VAL A 78 12.34 10.92 2.23
N LEU A 79 11.09 11.36 2.41
CA LEU A 79 10.21 11.71 1.31
C LEU A 79 10.65 13.00 0.63
N SER A 80 10.74 12.96 -0.68
CA SER A 80 11.04 14.14 -1.51
C SER A 80 9.92 15.17 -1.45
N ASP A 81 10.25 16.43 -1.68
CA ASP A 81 9.23 17.44 -1.94
C ASP A 81 8.35 16.98 -3.11
N ASN A 82 7.05 17.20 -2.99
CA ASN A 82 6.02 16.75 -3.93
C ASN A 82 5.77 15.23 -3.98
N GLY A 83 6.40 14.46 -3.07
CA GLY A 83 6.15 13.04 -2.90
C GLY A 83 4.81 12.75 -2.23
N PHE A 84 4.39 11.48 -2.29
CA PHE A 84 3.13 11.02 -1.72
C PHE A 84 3.34 9.99 -0.62
N ILE A 85 2.41 9.98 0.34
CA ILE A 85 2.30 8.90 1.34
C ILE A 85 0.90 8.31 1.22
N CYS A 86 0.83 7.00 1.01
CA CYS A 86 -0.39 6.22 0.97
C CYS A 86 -0.37 5.20 2.12
N ILE A 87 -1.29 5.33 3.07
CA ILE A 87 -1.34 4.50 4.28
C ILE A 87 -2.66 3.74 4.30
N ASN A 88 -2.59 2.41 4.21
CA ASN A 88 -3.74 1.56 4.48
C ASN A 88 -3.88 1.35 5.99
N ILE A 89 -5.03 1.68 6.55
CA ILE A 89 -5.30 1.60 7.99
C ILE A 89 -6.75 1.23 8.27
N GLY A 90 -6.97 0.28 9.16
CA GLY A 90 -8.28 -0.01 9.73
C GLY A 90 -8.44 0.63 11.11
N ASP A 91 -9.65 1.08 11.42
CA ASP A 91 -10.01 1.43 12.79
C ASP A 91 -10.24 0.16 13.62
N ALA A 92 -10.06 0.26 14.91
CA ALA A 92 -10.24 -0.85 15.83
C ALA A 92 -11.53 -0.74 16.63
N THR A 93 -12.36 -1.78 16.62
CA THR A 93 -13.44 -1.94 17.59
C THR A 93 -12.97 -2.85 18.73
N ARG A 94 -13.00 -2.37 19.96
CA ARG A 94 -12.53 -3.14 21.11
C ARG A 94 -13.40 -2.90 22.34
N THR A 95 -13.59 -3.97 23.13
CA THR A 95 -14.21 -3.85 24.45
C THR A 95 -13.12 -3.89 25.52
N ILE A 96 -13.00 -2.82 26.30
CA ILE A 96 -12.07 -2.72 27.41
C ILE A 96 -12.88 -2.44 28.67
N ASN A 97 -12.68 -3.21 29.71
CA ASN A 97 -13.41 -3.11 30.98
C ASN A 97 -14.96 -3.01 30.78
N GLY A 98 -15.51 -3.86 29.90
CA GLY A 98 -16.94 -3.90 29.58
C GLY A 98 -17.45 -2.76 28.73
N LYS A 99 -16.62 -1.76 28.38
CA LYS A 99 -16.98 -0.63 27.55
C LYS A 99 -16.52 -0.88 26.09
N PHE A 100 -17.49 -1.05 25.19
CA PHE A 100 -17.24 -1.15 23.74
C PHE A 100 -17.07 0.23 23.14
N GLN A 101 -16.06 0.41 22.30
CA GLN A 101 -15.87 1.63 21.53
C GLN A 101 -15.07 1.39 20.23
N LEU A 102 -15.17 2.35 19.31
CA LEU A 102 -14.33 2.47 18.12
C LEU A 102 -13.11 3.33 18.46
N PHE A 103 -11.93 2.88 18.06
CA PHE A 103 -10.67 3.64 18.09
C PHE A 103 -10.33 4.05 16.67
N SER A 104 -10.47 5.35 16.37
CA SER A 104 -10.35 5.88 15.00
C SER A 104 -8.89 6.13 14.63
N ASN A 105 -8.19 5.08 14.21
CA ASN A 105 -6.79 5.13 13.78
C ASN A 105 -6.58 6.13 12.64
N HIS A 106 -7.47 6.11 11.63
CA HIS A 106 -7.38 7.01 10.49
C HIS A 106 -7.38 8.49 10.89
N VAL A 107 -8.19 8.87 11.89
CA VAL A 107 -8.26 10.27 12.38
C VAL A 107 -6.92 10.71 12.99
N GLN A 108 -6.27 9.84 13.79
CA GLN A 108 -4.99 10.18 14.42
C GLN A 108 -3.88 10.38 13.37
N ILE A 109 -3.86 9.54 12.34
CA ILE A 109 -2.89 9.66 11.25
C ILE A 109 -3.14 10.92 10.43
N ILE A 110 -4.41 11.21 10.08
CA ILE A 110 -4.77 12.46 9.37
C ILE A 110 -4.33 13.69 10.16
N ASN A 111 -4.63 13.73 11.47
CA ASN A 111 -4.24 14.86 12.32
C ASN A 111 -2.72 15.06 12.34
N TYR A 112 -1.95 13.98 12.47
CA TYR A 112 -0.48 14.06 12.44
C TYR A 112 0.04 14.71 11.14
N PHE A 113 -0.43 14.26 9.98
CA PHE A 113 0.03 14.80 8.70
C PHE A 113 -0.48 16.22 8.42
N LEU A 114 -1.68 16.58 8.91
CA LEU A 114 -2.17 17.96 8.87
C LEU A 114 -1.27 18.90 9.69
N GLU A 115 -0.88 18.50 10.90
CA GLU A 115 0.04 19.28 11.76
C GLU A 115 1.43 19.43 11.14
N LYS A 116 1.88 18.44 10.37
CA LYS A 116 3.12 18.50 9.58
C LYS A 116 2.99 19.34 8.29
N GLY A 117 1.80 19.86 7.97
CA GLY A 117 1.58 20.73 6.80
C GLY A 117 1.38 19.98 5.48
N TYR A 118 1.06 18.68 5.51
CA TYR A 118 0.73 17.94 4.30
C TYR A 118 -0.62 18.33 3.71
N CYS A 119 -0.72 18.23 2.38
CA CYS A 119 -2.00 18.29 1.70
C CYS A 119 -2.68 16.92 1.83
N VAL A 120 -3.77 16.86 2.61
CA VAL A 120 -4.62 15.66 2.68
C VAL A 120 -5.48 15.60 1.43
N LEU A 121 -5.46 14.49 0.72
CA LEU A 121 -6.26 14.23 -0.48
C LEU A 121 -7.45 13.33 -0.12
N PRO A 122 -8.48 13.24 -1.00
CA PRO A 122 -9.54 12.26 -0.81
C PRO A 122 -8.97 10.86 -0.60
N ASP A 123 -9.41 10.20 0.44
CA ASP A 123 -9.06 8.82 0.79
C ASP A 123 -9.87 7.82 -0.03
N ILE A 124 -9.46 6.56 0.03
CA ILE A 124 -10.15 5.44 -0.60
C ILE A 124 -10.63 4.51 0.50
N HIS A 125 -11.92 4.15 0.47
CA HIS A 125 -12.49 3.12 1.33
C HIS A 125 -12.30 1.76 0.65
N TRP A 126 -11.44 0.92 1.23
CA TRP A 126 -11.32 -0.45 0.79
C TRP A 126 -12.31 -1.32 1.53
N ARG A 127 -13.42 -1.68 0.87
CA ARG A 127 -14.42 -2.59 1.40
C ARG A 127 -13.92 -4.03 1.29
N LYS A 128 -13.69 -4.64 2.45
CA LYS A 128 -13.38 -6.06 2.54
C LYS A 128 -14.67 -6.86 2.46
N GLN A 129 -14.75 -7.83 1.56
CA GLN A 129 -15.83 -8.82 1.61
C GLN A 129 -15.59 -9.68 2.84
N SER A 130 -16.42 -9.51 3.88
CA SER A 130 -16.35 -10.31 5.10
C SER A 130 -16.82 -11.74 4.82
N ASN A 131 -16.05 -12.72 5.30
CA ASN A 131 -16.47 -14.14 5.29
C ASN A 131 -17.58 -14.43 6.32
N ALA A 132 -17.91 -13.46 7.17
CA ALA A 132 -18.95 -13.55 8.20
C ALA A 132 -19.89 -12.35 8.14
N PRO A 133 -20.69 -12.19 7.05
CA PRO A 133 -21.58 -11.02 6.87
C PRO A 133 -22.67 -10.95 7.95
N ASN A 134 -22.88 -12.03 8.71
CA ASN A 134 -23.91 -12.16 9.75
C ASN A 134 -23.34 -12.00 11.18
N LYS A 135 -22.16 -11.39 11.35
CA LYS A 135 -21.61 -11.13 12.68
C LYS A 135 -22.37 -9.96 13.31
N PHE A 136 -23.37 -10.27 14.14
CA PHE A 136 -24.09 -9.25 14.91
C PHE A 136 -23.19 -8.66 16.00
N MET A 137 -23.23 -7.34 16.14
CA MET A 137 -22.51 -6.60 17.17
C MET A 137 -23.50 -5.93 18.13
N GLY A 138 -23.13 -5.88 19.40
CA GLY A 138 -23.98 -5.33 20.45
C GLY A 138 -25.19 -6.23 20.76
N SER A 139 -26.38 -5.65 20.88
CA SER A 139 -27.64 -6.34 21.22
C SER A 139 -28.28 -7.10 20.04
N GLY A 140 -27.57 -7.28 18.96
CA GLY A 140 -28.09 -7.95 17.77
C GLY A 140 -29.22 -7.17 17.10
N MET A 141 -30.43 -7.75 17.09
CA MET A 141 -31.60 -7.12 16.44
C MET A 141 -32.41 -6.19 17.34
N TYR A 142 -32.06 -6.07 18.62
CA TYR A 142 -32.82 -5.24 19.55
C TYR A 142 -32.32 -3.79 19.56
N PRO A 143 -33.19 -2.80 19.31
CA PRO A 143 -32.85 -1.40 19.55
C PRO A 143 -32.81 -1.14 21.06
N ALA A 144 -32.02 -0.24 21.60
CA ALA A 144 -31.04 0.68 20.99
C ALA A 144 -29.59 0.26 21.35
N GLY A 145 -29.20 -0.98 21.10
CA GLY A 145 -27.89 -1.53 21.50
C GLY A 145 -27.14 -2.25 20.37
N ALA A 146 -27.72 -2.28 19.17
CA ALA A 146 -27.05 -2.85 17.99
C ALA A 146 -26.04 -1.86 17.40
N TYR A 147 -24.88 -2.36 16.97
CA TYR A 147 -23.82 -1.56 16.34
C TYR A 147 -23.64 -1.94 14.88
N VAL A 148 -23.19 -0.97 14.08
CA VAL A 148 -22.87 -1.16 12.67
C VAL A 148 -21.67 -2.12 12.54
N THR A 149 -21.75 -3.08 11.61
CA THR A 149 -20.62 -3.96 11.29
C THR A 149 -19.57 -3.16 10.53
N TYR A 150 -18.30 -3.25 10.98
CA TYR A 150 -17.19 -2.53 10.39
C TYR A 150 -16.54 -3.39 9.31
N GLU A 151 -16.69 -3.01 8.03
CA GLU A 151 -16.31 -3.85 6.88
C GLU A 151 -15.27 -3.20 5.96
N HIS A 152 -14.71 -2.05 6.30
CA HIS A 152 -13.76 -1.34 5.45
C HIS A 152 -12.48 -0.95 6.17
N GLU A 153 -11.46 -0.67 5.38
CA GLU A 153 -10.25 0.05 5.80
C GLU A 153 -10.13 1.33 4.97
N TYR A 154 -9.32 2.26 5.45
CA TYR A 154 -9.02 3.51 4.77
C TYR A 154 -7.66 3.42 4.08
N ILE A 155 -7.56 3.91 2.85
CA ILE A 155 -6.29 4.20 2.21
C ILE A 155 -6.15 5.71 2.21
N LEU A 156 -5.42 6.23 3.20
CA LEU A 156 -5.18 7.65 3.40
C LEU A 156 -4.11 8.12 2.43
N ILE A 157 -4.32 9.28 1.79
CA ILE A 157 -3.44 9.79 0.75
C ILE A 157 -3.00 11.21 1.12
N PHE A 158 -1.69 11.37 1.28
CA PHE A 158 -1.07 12.64 1.63
C PHE A 158 -0.06 13.04 0.57
N ARG A 159 0.07 14.36 0.33
CA ARG A 159 1.11 14.92 -0.53
C ARG A 159 1.93 15.94 0.23
N LYS A 160 3.25 15.78 0.18
CA LYS A 160 4.20 16.75 0.71
C LYS A 160 4.34 17.94 -0.24
N GLY A 161 4.07 19.15 0.24
CA GLY A 161 4.22 20.37 -0.54
C GLY A 161 3.34 20.47 -1.79
N ASN A 162 3.88 21.02 -2.87
CA ASN A 162 3.18 21.33 -4.12
C ASN A 162 3.10 20.13 -5.06
N LYS A 163 2.46 20.28 -6.22
CA LYS A 163 2.44 19.26 -7.28
C LYS A 163 3.82 19.12 -7.91
N ARG A 164 4.25 17.87 -8.17
CA ARG A 164 5.48 17.57 -8.89
C ARG A 164 5.40 18.10 -10.33
N GLU A 165 6.42 18.84 -10.73
CA GLU A 165 6.61 19.27 -12.10
C GLU A 165 7.53 18.30 -12.85
N PHE A 166 7.12 17.88 -14.03
CA PHE A 166 7.88 16.96 -14.87
C PHE A 166 8.42 17.75 -16.09
N LYS A 167 9.74 17.87 -16.21
CA LYS A 167 10.42 18.58 -17.28
C LYS A 167 11.42 17.68 -18.01
N GLY A 168 11.68 17.95 -19.29
CA GLY A 168 12.65 17.17 -20.08
C GLY A 168 12.37 15.65 -20.05
N ALA A 169 13.37 14.84 -19.77
CA ALA A 169 13.28 13.39 -19.70
C ALA A 169 12.26 12.86 -18.66
N GLU A 170 12.05 13.59 -17.58
CA GLU A 170 11.05 13.22 -16.57
C GLU A 170 9.60 13.27 -17.14
N LYS A 171 9.34 14.18 -18.09
CA LYS A 171 8.04 14.24 -18.78
C LYS A 171 7.79 12.97 -19.60
N GLU A 172 8.80 12.46 -20.26
CA GLU A 172 8.72 11.22 -21.05
C GLU A 172 8.48 10.03 -20.13
N LYS A 173 9.22 9.92 -19.02
CA LYS A 173 9.00 8.87 -18.00
C LYS A 173 7.56 8.88 -17.48
N ARG A 174 7.05 10.08 -17.14
CA ARG A 174 5.66 10.24 -16.72
C ARG A 174 4.67 9.76 -17.78
N GLN A 175 4.91 10.08 -19.07
CA GLN A 175 4.02 9.66 -20.15
C GLN A 175 4.05 8.13 -20.36
N LYS A 176 5.23 7.52 -20.25
CA LYS A 176 5.37 6.06 -20.31
C LYS A 176 4.70 5.37 -19.14
N SER A 177 4.70 6.00 -17.97
CA SER A 177 4.09 5.50 -16.72
C SER A 177 2.60 5.80 -16.62
N ALA A 178 1.93 6.30 -17.66
CA ALA A 178 0.51 6.54 -17.63
C ALA A 178 -0.28 5.22 -17.44
N PHE A 179 -1.50 5.33 -17.01
CA PHE A 179 -2.43 4.21 -16.86
C PHE A 179 -3.55 4.34 -17.92
N PHE A 180 -4.21 3.23 -18.21
CA PHE A 180 -5.28 3.19 -19.19
C PHE A 180 -6.52 3.96 -18.71
N TRP A 181 -7.36 4.40 -19.64
CA TRP A 181 -8.58 5.17 -19.35
C TRP A 181 -9.54 4.40 -18.43
N GLU A 182 -9.72 3.11 -18.66
CA GLU A 182 -10.56 2.25 -17.81
C GLU A 182 -9.94 2.05 -16.42
N GLU A 183 -8.61 1.90 -16.32
CA GLU A 183 -7.92 1.83 -15.04
C GLU A 183 -8.12 3.11 -14.23
N ARG A 184 -8.01 4.28 -14.89
CA ARG A 184 -8.27 5.56 -14.24
C ARG A 184 -9.66 5.61 -13.63
N ASN A 185 -10.68 5.10 -14.30
CA ASN A 185 -12.06 5.12 -13.82
C ASN A 185 -12.30 4.16 -12.64
N ILE A 186 -11.52 3.08 -12.56
CA ILE A 186 -11.59 2.09 -11.47
C ILE A 186 -10.67 2.50 -10.31
N TRP A 187 -9.41 2.85 -10.59
CA TRP A 187 -8.40 3.09 -9.55
C TRP A 187 -8.61 4.41 -8.79
N PHE A 188 -9.20 5.42 -9.43
CA PHE A 188 -9.47 6.71 -8.79
C PHE A 188 -10.91 6.82 -8.27
N SER A 189 -11.60 5.69 -8.07
CA SER A 189 -12.80 5.63 -7.25
C SER A 189 -12.44 5.70 -5.77
N ASP A 190 -13.24 6.37 -4.98
CA ASP A 190 -13.12 6.44 -3.52
C ASP A 190 -13.63 5.17 -2.80
N LEU A 191 -14.13 4.20 -3.56
CA LEU A 191 -14.56 2.89 -3.06
C LEU A 191 -13.89 1.78 -3.86
N TRP A 192 -13.09 0.94 -3.17
CA TRP A 192 -12.51 -0.26 -3.75
C TRP A 192 -13.14 -1.52 -3.16
N GLU A 193 -13.60 -2.41 -4.02
CA GLU A 193 -14.10 -3.75 -3.67
C GLU A 193 -13.07 -4.80 -4.10
N ILE A 194 -11.94 -4.84 -3.42
CA ILE A 194 -10.87 -5.81 -3.65
C ILE A 194 -11.04 -6.94 -2.63
N LYS A 195 -11.12 -8.18 -3.12
CA LYS A 195 -11.16 -9.36 -2.24
C LYS A 195 -9.87 -9.44 -1.44
N GLY A 196 -10.00 -9.62 -0.13
CA GLY A 196 -8.86 -9.99 0.71
C GLY A 196 -8.24 -11.29 0.18
N THR A 197 -6.94 -11.37 0.09
CA THR A 197 -6.27 -12.62 -0.27
C THR A 197 -6.42 -13.61 0.87
N SER A 198 -6.96 -14.80 0.58
CA SER A 198 -6.59 -15.96 1.38
C SER A 198 -5.09 -16.13 1.20
N GLN A 199 -4.32 -15.95 2.26
CA GLN A 199 -2.86 -16.02 2.23
C GLN A 199 -2.40 -17.46 1.90
N MET A 200 -2.31 -17.78 0.59
CA MET A 200 -1.99 -19.12 0.10
C MET A 200 -0.49 -19.38 -0.10
N ILE A 201 0.40 -18.47 0.27
CA ILE A 201 1.81 -18.51 -0.19
C ILE A 201 2.83 -18.80 0.92
N SER A 202 2.50 -19.36 2.07
CA SER A 202 3.53 -19.83 3.00
C SER A 202 3.15 -21.13 3.72
N PRO A 203 4.07 -22.11 3.85
CA PRO A 203 3.85 -23.34 4.60
C PRO A 203 3.87 -23.15 6.14
N ASN A 204 4.35 -22.01 6.65
CA ASN A 204 4.45 -21.72 8.09
C ASN A 204 3.24 -20.93 8.62
N LYS A 205 2.35 -21.60 9.36
CA LYS A 205 1.13 -20.99 9.92
C LYS A 205 1.41 -19.85 10.92
N GLY A 206 2.45 -19.92 11.74
CA GLY A 206 2.71 -18.96 12.82
C GLY A 206 3.19 -17.56 12.35
N ALA A 207 3.96 -17.48 11.28
CA ALA A 207 4.40 -16.20 10.70
C ALA A 207 3.27 -15.53 9.89
N ARG A 208 2.32 -16.29 9.36
CA ARG A 208 1.13 -15.80 8.66
C ARG A 208 0.16 -15.06 9.57
N ASP A 209 -0.06 -15.59 10.77
CA ASP A 209 -0.97 -14.96 11.74
C ASP A 209 -0.43 -13.61 12.23
N ARG A 210 0.90 -13.39 12.11
CA ARG A 210 1.59 -12.15 12.47
C ARG A 210 1.73 -11.14 11.31
N SER A 211 1.51 -11.56 10.07
CA SER A 211 1.62 -10.67 8.89
C SER A 211 0.25 -10.38 8.29
N ALA A 212 -0.36 -9.28 8.70
CA ALA A 212 -1.60 -8.77 8.12
C ALA A 212 -1.32 -8.03 6.81
N SER A 213 -0.84 -8.73 5.78
CA SER A 213 -0.54 -8.14 4.48
C SER A 213 -1.81 -7.82 3.69
N PHE A 214 -1.85 -6.65 3.06
CA PHE A 214 -2.88 -6.30 2.09
C PHE A 214 -2.71 -7.09 0.77
N PRO A 215 -3.78 -7.25 -0.03
CA PRO A 215 -3.69 -7.88 -1.36
C PRO A 215 -2.72 -7.13 -2.27
N PHE A 216 -1.99 -7.85 -3.13
CA PHE A 216 -1.04 -7.30 -4.11
C PHE A 216 -1.64 -6.16 -4.96
N GLU A 217 -2.90 -6.25 -5.30
CA GLU A 217 -3.59 -5.26 -6.13
C GLU A 217 -3.62 -3.86 -5.50
N ILE A 218 -3.65 -3.76 -4.15
CA ILE A 218 -3.65 -2.47 -3.46
C ILE A 218 -2.34 -1.70 -3.69
N PRO A 219 -1.17 -2.20 -3.29
CA PRO A 219 0.08 -1.48 -3.54
C PRO A 219 0.37 -1.35 -5.04
N TYR A 220 -0.02 -2.30 -5.89
CA TYR A 220 0.18 -2.21 -7.33
C TYR A 220 -0.57 -1.03 -7.94
N ARG A 221 -1.83 -0.81 -7.56
CA ARG A 221 -2.60 0.37 -7.99
C ARG A 221 -1.96 1.66 -7.47
N LEU A 222 -1.65 1.75 -6.17
CA LEU A 222 -1.08 2.95 -5.56
C LEU A 222 0.28 3.34 -6.15
N VAL A 223 1.15 2.36 -6.41
CA VAL A 223 2.45 2.56 -7.05
C VAL A 223 2.26 3.15 -8.46
N ASN A 224 1.35 2.60 -9.26
CA ASN A 224 1.06 3.13 -10.60
C ASN A 224 0.36 4.49 -10.58
N MET A 225 -0.48 4.78 -9.57
CA MET A 225 -1.22 6.05 -9.44
C MET A 225 -0.33 7.21 -9.02
N TYR A 226 0.68 6.98 -8.14
CA TYR A 226 1.39 8.05 -7.44
C TYR A 226 2.90 8.08 -7.68
N SER A 227 3.44 7.21 -8.53
CA SER A 227 4.85 7.22 -8.93
C SER A 227 5.05 7.08 -10.44
N ALA A 228 6.23 7.42 -10.92
CA ALA A 228 6.66 7.21 -12.30
C ALA A 228 7.78 6.15 -12.38
N GLU A 229 8.06 5.65 -13.58
CA GLU A 229 9.16 4.72 -13.86
C GLU A 229 10.48 5.21 -13.24
N GLY A 230 11.14 4.31 -12.51
CA GLY A 230 12.42 4.59 -11.83
C GLY A 230 12.32 5.39 -10.53
N ASP A 231 11.12 5.85 -10.12
CA ASP A 231 10.91 6.43 -8.79
C ASP A 231 11.19 5.37 -7.70
N THR A 232 11.60 5.82 -6.52
CA THR A 232 11.83 4.96 -5.35
C THR A 232 10.59 4.97 -4.45
N VAL A 233 10.10 3.78 -4.13
CA VAL A 233 8.97 3.55 -3.23
C VAL A 233 9.48 2.96 -1.92
N LEU A 234 9.02 3.48 -0.79
CA LEU A 234 9.34 2.98 0.55
C LEU A 234 8.11 2.31 1.18
N ASP A 235 8.31 1.15 1.77
CA ASP A 235 7.39 0.54 2.72
C ASP A 235 8.07 0.38 4.08
N PRO A 236 7.79 1.24 5.07
CA PRO A 236 8.41 1.17 6.40
C PRO A 236 7.90 -0.01 7.26
N PHE A 237 6.90 -0.75 6.80
CA PHE A 237 6.35 -1.94 7.44
C PHE A 237 6.15 -3.05 6.40
N ALA A 238 7.27 -3.46 5.77
CA ALA A 238 7.26 -4.26 4.54
C ALA A 238 6.56 -5.62 4.65
N GLY A 239 6.50 -6.20 5.86
CA GLY A 239 5.89 -7.50 6.06
C GLY A 239 6.47 -8.54 5.11
N LEU A 240 5.63 -9.15 4.31
CA LEU A 240 6.04 -10.15 3.31
C LEU A 240 6.59 -9.58 1.99
N GLY A 241 6.83 -8.26 1.91
CA GLY A 241 7.39 -7.61 0.72
C GLY A 241 6.40 -7.37 -0.43
N THR A 242 5.10 -7.32 -0.15
CA THR A 242 4.07 -7.17 -1.18
C THR A 242 4.21 -5.85 -1.96
N THR A 243 4.56 -4.75 -1.28
CA THR A 243 4.86 -3.47 -1.94
C THR A 243 6.09 -3.55 -2.84
N ASN A 244 7.13 -4.27 -2.41
CA ASN A 244 8.33 -4.47 -3.24
C ASN A 244 8.00 -5.26 -4.52
N LEU A 245 7.21 -6.34 -4.42
CA LEU A 245 6.74 -7.11 -5.58
C LEU A 245 5.92 -6.24 -6.55
N ALA A 246 5.05 -5.37 -6.02
CA ALA A 246 4.29 -4.43 -6.83
C ALA A 246 5.20 -3.44 -7.57
N CYS A 247 6.27 -2.99 -6.95
CA CYS A 247 7.27 -2.11 -7.56
C CYS A 247 8.07 -2.83 -8.67
N MET A 248 8.43 -4.12 -8.45
CA MET A 248 9.06 -4.95 -9.48
C MET A 248 8.18 -5.04 -10.73
N ALA A 249 6.90 -5.37 -10.56
CA ALA A 249 5.95 -5.47 -11.67
C ALA A 249 5.63 -4.11 -12.33
N ALA A 250 5.89 -3.00 -11.65
CA ALA A 250 5.60 -1.65 -12.11
C ALA A 250 6.84 -0.87 -12.61
N ASN A 251 8.02 -1.47 -12.65
CA ASN A 251 9.29 -0.82 -13.05
C ASN A 251 9.62 0.40 -12.16
N ARG A 252 9.51 0.26 -10.82
CA ARG A 252 9.92 1.24 -9.79
C ARG A 252 10.97 0.61 -8.89
N ASN A 253 11.86 1.42 -8.31
CA ASN A 253 12.74 0.97 -7.24
C ASN A 253 11.94 0.83 -5.94
N SER A 254 12.39 -0.04 -5.02
CA SER A 254 11.72 -0.18 -3.72
C SER A 254 12.67 -0.47 -2.58
N ILE A 255 12.32 0.09 -1.40
CA ILE A 255 12.96 -0.17 -0.12
C ILE A 255 11.87 -0.62 0.84
N GLY A 256 12.04 -1.79 1.46
CA GLY A 256 11.18 -2.28 2.53
C GLY A 256 11.94 -2.34 3.84
N ILE A 257 11.29 -2.03 4.96
CA ILE A 257 11.84 -2.19 6.30
C ILE A 257 10.99 -3.20 7.06
N GLU A 258 11.62 -4.19 7.67
CA GLU A 258 10.96 -5.21 8.48
C GLU A 258 11.74 -5.44 9.77
N ILE A 259 11.03 -5.40 10.91
CA ILE A 259 11.64 -5.54 12.23
C ILE A 259 11.70 -7.01 12.69
N ASP A 260 10.74 -7.83 12.28
CA ASP A 260 10.69 -9.25 12.61
C ASP A 260 11.58 -10.05 11.67
N LYS A 261 12.60 -10.70 12.22
CA LYS A 261 13.58 -11.45 11.44
C LYS A 261 12.97 -12.61 10.65
N GLU A 262 11.98 -13.31 11.19
CA GLU A 262 11.34 -14.43 10.48
C GLU A 262 10.50 -13.93 9.30
N ILE A 263 9.79 -12.81 9.48
CA ILE A 263 9.01 -12.19 8.42
C ILE A 263 9.96 -11.60 7.35
N TYR A 264 11.07 -10.99 7.76
CA TYR A 264 12.12 -10.51 6.85
C TYR A 264 12.67 -11.64 5.97
N GLU A 265 13.01 -12.81 6.54
CA GLU A 265 13.51 -13.95 5.78
C GLU A 265 12.47 -14.48 4.77
N LEU A 266 11.20 -14.50 5.16
CA LEU A 266 10.09 -14.84 4.27
C LEU A 266 9.92 -13.80 3.14
N ALA A 267 10.05 -12.51 3.46
CA ALA A 267 9.97 -11.45 2.47
C ALA A 267 11.08 -11.57 1.41
N ILE A 268 12.33 -11.81 1.84
CA ILE A 268 13.44 -12.07 0.90
C ILE A 268 13.15 -13.28 0.02
N SER A 269 12.60 -14.35 0.59
CA SER A 269 12.19 -15.54 -0.18
C SER A 269 11.08 -15.21 -1.19
N ASN A 270 10.11 -14.38 -0.83
CA ASN A 270 9.02 -13.97 -1.71
C ASN A 270 9.53 -13.11 -2.88
N LEU A 271 10.51 -12.24 -2.64
CA LEU A 271 11.10 -11.42 -3.70
C LEU A 271 11.95 -12.23 -4.68
N SER A 272 12.35 -13.45 -4.28
CA SER A 272 13.02 -14.43 -5.15
C SER A 272 12.05 -15.13 -6.13
N THR A 273 10.90 -14.51 -6.39
CA THR A 273 9.88 -15.01 -7.33
C THR A 273 10.42 -15.08 -8.76
N SER A 274 9.77 -15.84 -9.62
CA SER A 274 10.15 -15.88 -11.02
C SER A 274 9.72 -14.64 -11.79
N ALA A 275 10.48 -14.26 -12.82
CA ALA A 275 10.04 -13.21 -13.75
C ALA A 275 8.70 -13.57 -14.42
N GLU A 276 8.43 -14.86 -14.64
CA GLU A 276 7.18 -15.35 -15.23
C GLU A 276 5.97 -15.04 -14.35
N ASP A 277 6.08 -15.23 -13.02
CA ASP A 277 4.98 -14.96 -12.10
C ASP A 277 4.59 -13.47 -12.13
N LEU A 278 5.57 -12.57 -12.09
CA LEU A 278 5.32 -11.13 -12.17
C LEU A 278 4.86 -10.70 -13.58
N ASN A 279 5.38 -11.31 -14.63
CA ASN A 279 4.96 -11.03 -15.99
C ASN A 279 3.52 -11.49 -16.25
N SER A 280 3.01 -12.51 -15.54
CA SER A 280 1.60 -12.92 -15.63
C SER A 280 0.64 -11.82 -15.17
N ILE A 281 1.08 -10.97 -14.24
CA ILE A 281 0.33 -9.79 -13.80
C ILE A 281 0.27 -8.74 -14.90
N ILE A 282 1.41 -8.55 -15.59
CA ILE A 282 1.53 -7.64 -16.74
C ILE A 282 0.62 -8.12 -17.87
N ASP A 283 0.68 -9.42 -18.21
CA ASP A 283 -0.21 -10.03 -19.21
C ASP A 283 -1.68 -9.83 -18.88
N SER A 284 -2.05 -10.03 -17.61
CA SER A 284 -3.42 -9.81 -17.15
C SER A 284 -3.85 -8.36 -17.31
N ARG A 285 -2.98 -7.41 -17.00
CA ARG A 285 -3.25 -5.97 -17.18
C ARG A 285 -3.48 -5.62 -18.65
N ILE A 286 -2.59 -6.08 -19.54
CA ILE A 286 -2.71 -5.86 -20.99
C ILE A 286 -3.98 -6.53 -21.52
N LYS A 287 -4.26 -7.75 -21.10
CA LYS A 287 -5.48 -8.46 -21.50
C LYS A 287 -6.74 -7.70 -21.11
N HIS A 288 -6.83 -7.22 -19.87
CA HIS A 288 -7.96 -6.40 -19.41
C HIS A 288 -8.17 -5.16 -20.27
N HIS A 289 -7.07 -4.49 -20.69
CA HIS A 289 -7.14 -3.37 -21.60
C HIS A 289 -7.69 -3.79 -22.99
N LEU A 290 -7.17 -4.88 -23.56
CA LEU A 290 -7.65 -5.37 -24.86
C LEU A 290 -9.12 -5.76 -24.81
N ASP A 291 -9.54 -6.47 -23.75
CA ASP A 291 -10.95 -6.82 -23.51
C ASP A 291 -11.82 -5.56 -23.41
N PHE A 292 -11.35 -4.51 -22.73
CA PHE A 292 -12.05 -3.22 -22.67
C PHE A 292 -12.18 -2.58 -24.06
N ILE A 293 -11.12 -2.54 -24.85
CA ILE A 293 -11.16 -1.98 -26.22
C ILE A 293 -12.19 -2.72 -27.10
N GLU A 294 -12.32 -4.04 -26.91
CA GLU A 294 -13.34 -4.82 -27.64
C GLU A 294 -14.77 -4.45 -27.26
N THR A 295 -15.02 -3.95 -26.07
CA THR A 295 -16.35 -3.45 -25.66
C THR A 295 -16.77 -2.16 -26.36
N ILE A 296 -15.81 -1.44 -26.96
CA ILE A 296 -16.08 -0.16 -27.65
C ILE A 296 -16.75 -0.43 -28.99
N PRO A 297 -17.93 0.15 -29.28
CA PRO A 297 -18.60 -0.01 -30.57
C PRO A 297 -17.67 0.31 -31.77
N PRO A 298 -17.74 -0.44 -32.87
CA PRO A 298 -16.82 -0.30 -34.01
C PRO A 298 -16.70 1.12 -34.58
N GLU A 299 -17.81 1.86 -34.62
CA GLU A 299 -17.84 3.25 -35.09
C GLU A 299 -17.08 4.22 -34.16
N LYS A 300 -17.07 3.95 -32.85
CA LYS A 300 -16.32 4.72 -31.86
C LYS A 300 -14.85 4.27 -31.77
N ARG A 301 -14.57 2.98 -32.02
CA ARG A 301 -13.18 2.45 -32.05
C ARG A 301 -12.35 3.11 -33.13
N LYS A 302 -12.94 3.55 -34.24
CA LYS A 302 -12.25 4.30 -35.30
C LYS A 302 -11.67 5.64 -34.81
N GLN A 303 -12.11 6.13 -33.64
CA GLN A 303 -11.62 7.37 -33.03
C GLN A 303 -10.56 7.11 -31.95
N CYS A 304 -10.21 5.83 -31.68
CA CYS A 304 -9.14 5.46 -30.78
C CYS A 304 -7.78 5.78 -31.41
N TYR A 305 -6.78 5.93 -30.53
CA TYR A 305 -5.41 6.18 -30.93
C TYR A 305 -4.61 4.87 -30.93
N LYS A 306 -3.45 4.85 -31.54
CA LYS A 306 -2.52 3.73 -31.46
C LYS A 306 -1.49 3.96 -30.36
N ASN A 307 -1.29 2.94 -29.52
CA ASN A 307 -0.16 2.93 -28.60
C ASN A 307 1.14 2.72 -29.38
N LEU A 308 2.16 3.53 -29.10
CA LEU A 308 3.42 3.56 -29.86
C LEU A 308 4.34 2.38 -29.54
N SER A 309 4.25 1.83 -28.34
CA SER A 309 5.13 0.75 -27.88
C SER A 309 4.55 -0.63 -28.18
N HIS A 310 3.24 -0.80 -28.05
CA HIS A 310 2.57 -2.10 -28.14
C HIS A 310 1.68 -2.26 -29.37
N GLY A 311 1.33 -1.17 -30.07
CA GLY A 311 0.57 -1.19 -31.32
C GLY A 311 -0.93 -1.43 -31.19
N PHE A 312 -1.46 -1.70 -29.98
CA PHE A 312 -2.90 -1.83 -29.75
C PHE A 312 -3.62 -0.46 -29.71
N ASP A 313 -4.94 -0.48 -29.79
CA ASP A 313 -5.75 0.72 -29.68
C ASP A 313 -5.84 1.19 -28.22
N VAL A 314 -5.84 2.52 -28.03
CA VAL A 314 -6.06 3.17 -26.73
C VAL A 314 -7.13 4.25 -26.85
N LYS A 315 -7.86 4.49 -25.76
CA LYS A 315 -9.02 5.36 -25.75
C LYS A 315 -8.69 6.83 -25.92
N THR A 316 -7.58 7.29 -25.33
CA THR A 316 -7.20 8.71 -25.29
C THR A 316 -5.78 8.94 -25.81
N ARG A 317 -5.52 10.19 -26.23
CA ARG A 317 -4.18 10.62 -26.67
C ARG A 317 -3.12 10.50 -25.56
N GLN A 318 -3.51 10.58 -24.29
CA GLN A 318 -2.58 10.50 -23.17
C GLN A 318 -2.00 9.08 -22.99
N GLU A 319 -2.67 8.07 -23.51
CA GLU A 319 -2.26 6.66 -23.41
C GLU A 319 -1.32 6.21 -24.53
N THR A 320 -1.10 7.04 -25.54
CA THR A 320 -0.29 6.66 -26.72
C THR A 320 1.15 6.33 -26.39
N ALA A 321 1.69 6.91 -25.31
CA ALA A 321 3.07 6.72 -24.88
C ALA A 321 3.22 5.67 -23.77
N ILE A 322 2.13 5.08 -23.27
CA ILE A 322 2.21 4.02 -22.24
C ILE A 322 3.17 2.94 -22.71
N LYS A 323 4.12 2.60 -21.85
CA LYS A 323 5.02 1.49 -22.03
C LYS A 323 4.95 0.59 -20.80
N ILE A 324 4.59 -0.65 -20.98
CA ILE A 324 4.54 -1.66 -19.94
C ILE A 324 5.68 -2.63 -20.25
N ASP A 325 6.73 -2.55 -19.45
CA ASP A 325 7.92 -3.37 -19.65
C ASP A 325 7.74 -4.73 -18.97
N TYR A 326 8.18 -5.78 -19.65
CA TYR A 326 8.30 -7.12 -19.08
C TYR A 326 9.62 -7.27 -18.35
N ILE A 327 9.61 -7.99 -17.25
CA ILE A 327 10.83 -8.37 -16.54
C ILE A 327 11.56 -9.41 -17.41
N ALA A 328 12.80 -9.11 -17.78
CA ALA A 328 13.65 -10.00 -18.55
C ALA A 328 14.33 -11.01 -17.63
N ASP A 329 14.91 -10.54 -16.53
CA ASP A 329 15.56 -11.37 -15.51
C ASP A 329 15.54 -10.69 -14.14
N ILE A 330 15.65 -11.49 -13.09
CA ILE A 330 15.74 -11.09 -11.70
C ILE A 330 17.06 -11.64 -11.15
N ILE A 331 17.93 -10.75 -10.70
CA ILE A 331 19.24 -11.08 -10.12
C ILE A 331 19.18 -10.79 -8.63
N GLN A 332 19.36 -11.81 -7.81
CA GLN A 332 19.37 -11.67 -6.36
C GLN A 332 20.78 -11.75 -5.78
N ASN A 333 21.14 -10.78 -4.95
CA ASN A 333 22.34 -10.75 -4.15
C ASN A 333 21.98 -10.46 -2.70
N ASN A 334 21.79 -11.48 -1.89
CA ASN A 334 21.30 -11.41 -0.50
C ASN A 334 19.95 -10.68 -0.42
N ASN A 335 19.91 -9.50 0.21
CA ASN A 335 18.73 -8.64 0.38
C ASN A 335 18.55 -7.62 -0.76
N HIS A 336 19.49 -7.56 -1.71
CA HIS A 336 19.42 -6.72 -2.91
C HIS A 336 18.96 -7.54 -4.12
N ILE A 337 17.92 -7.05 -4.76
CA ILE A 337 17.35 -7.65 -5.95
C ILE A 337 17.38 -6.62 -7.08
N VAL A 338 17.84 -7.05 -8.24
CA VAL A 338 17.90 -6.22 -9.45
C VAL A 338 16.99 -6.83 -10.50
N CYS A 339 16.04 -6.03 -11.00
CA CYS A 339 15.20 -6.40 -12.14
C CYS A 339 15.68 -5.71 -13.41
N ASN A 340 15.93 -6.48 -14.46
CA ASN A 340 16.13 -5.98 -15.81
C ASN A 340 14.84 -6.13 -16.61
N TYR A 341 14.57 -5.18 -17.50
CA TYR A 341 13.32 -5.12 -18.26
C TYR A 341 13.61 -5.14 -19.77
N LYS A 342 12.65 -5.65 -20.57
CA LYS A 342 12.69 -5.72 -22.03
C LYS A 342 11.46 -5.14 -22.69
#